data_534fb0451c477f1c32ebd8fcaf6ebd23
#
_entry.id   534fb0451c477f1c32ebd8fcaf6ebd23
#
_cell.length_a   1.000
_cell.length_b   1.000
_cell.length_c   1.000
_cell.angle_alpha   90.00
_cell.angle_beta   90.00
_cell.angle_gamma   90.00
#
_symmetry.space_group_name_H-M   'P 1'
#
loop_
_entity.id
_entity.type
_entity.pdbx_description
1 polymer ?
#
loop_
_entity_poly.entity_id
_entity_poly.type
_entity_poly.pdbx_seq_one_letter_code
_entity_poly.pdbx_strand_id
1 'polypeptide(L)'
;MGHILDALFAANLNMVCSAGALKALEVYALPTPWLHQDTTTIALYGAYADEPKAARAPRPAYGHSKDGRDDLKQVLLSLGVSGDGGLPVRVGIRDGNRRDSVETPLAIEECLALGLEGVHGIVADSKA
;
A
#
# COMPACT_ATOMS: atom_id res chain seq x y z
N MET A 1 -15.38 -15.81 10.50
CA MET A 1 -14.18 -15.04 10.03
C MET A 1 -14.53 -14.05 8.92
N GLY A 2 -15.40 -14.38 7.97
CA GLY A 2 -15.78 -13.49 6.86
C GLY A 2 -16.28 -12.10 7.31
N HIS A 3 -17.16 -12.03 8.29
CA HIS A 3 -17.70 -10.75 8.77
C HIS A 3 -16.66 -9.78 9.32
N ILE A 4 -15.56 -10.26 9.91
CA ILE A 4 -14.48 -9.40 10.41
C ILE A 4 -13.71 -8.80 9.23
N LEU A 5 -13.40 -9.60 8.22
CA LEU A 5 -12.72 -9.15 7.01
C LEU A 5 -13.58 -8.16 6.22
N ASP A 6 -14.88 -8.42 6.14
CA ASP A 6 -15.84 -7.51 5.50
C ASP A 6 -15.91 -6.16 6.23
N ALA A 7 -15.93 -6.19 7.55
CA ALA A 7 -15.93 -4.98 8.38
C ALA A 7 -14.63 -4.18 8.23
N LEU A 8 -13.48 -4.84 8.22
CA LEU A 8 -12.18 -4.20 7.98
C LEU A 8 -12.10 -3.58 6.60
N PHE A 9 -12.59 -4.29 5.58
CA PHE A 9 -12.64 -3.77 4.22
C PHE A 9 -13.55 -2.54 4.12
N ALA A 10 -14.72 -2.57 4.75
CA ALA A 10 -15.66 -1.45 4.79
C ALA A 10 -15.09 -0.23 5.53
N ALA A 11 -14.30 -0.47 6.59
CA ALA A 11 -13.65 0.59 7.38
C ALA A 11 -12.48 1.28 6.67
N ASN A 12 -12.08 0.83 5.48
CA ASN A 12 -10.87 1.28 4.78
C ASN A 12 -9.58 0.85 5.50
N LEU A 13 -8.99 -0.26 5.03
CA LEU A 13 -7.79 -0.86 5.62
C LEU A 13 -6.62 0.11 5.77
N ASN A 14 -6.44 1.03 4.81
CA ASN A 14 -5.38 2.03 4.91
C ASN A 14 -5.58 2.94 6.13
N MET A 15 -6.80 3.41 6.37
CA MET A 15 -7.09 4.25 7.55
C MET A 15 -6.87 3.49 8.86
N VAL A 16 -7.29 2.25 8.94
CA VAL A 16 -7.08 1.41 10.14
C VAL A 16 -5.60 1.18 10.39
N CYS A 17 -4.85 0.84 9.35
CA CYS A 17 -3.41 0.63 9.44
C CYS A 17 -2.67 1.91 9.84
N SER A 18 -2.98 3.02 9.17
CA SER A 18 -2.35 4.31 9.47
C SER A 18 -2.65 4.78 10.89
N ALA A 19 -3.90 4.66 11.36
CA ALA A 19 -4.27 5.05 12.71
C ALA A 19 -3.50 4.25 13.78
N GLY A 20 -3.36 2.93 13.58
CA GLY A 20 -2.57 2.07 14.45
C GLY A 20 -1.09 2.44 14.46
N ALA A 21 -0.50 2.68 13.29
CA ALA A 21 0.89 3.08 13.15
C ALA A 21 1.16 4.45 13.79
N LEU A 22 0.31 5.45 13.52
CA LEU A 22 0.42 6.79 14.13
C LEU A 22 0.38 6.71 15.67
N LYS A 23 -0.54 5.89 16.20
CA LYS A 23 -0.62 5.69 17.65
C LYS A 23 0.63 5.00 18.21
N ALA A 24 1.20 4.04 17.50
CA ALA A 24 2.44 3.40 17.90
C ALA A 24 3.62 4.38 17.89
N LEU A 25 3.74 5.21 16.85
CA LEU A 25 4.78 6.25 16.78
C LEU A 25 4.70 7.22 17.98
N GLU A 26 3.48 7.64 18.34
CA GLU A 26 3.23 8.50 19.49
C GLU A 26 3.62 7.81 20.81
N VAL A 27 3.08 6.60 21.06
CA VAL A 27 3.25 5.88 22.33
C VAL A 27 4.71 5.51 22.58
N TYR A 28 5.42 5.10 21.54
CA TYR A 28 6.84 4.71 21.65
C TYR A 28 7.80 5.85 21.36
N ALA A 29 7.29 7.06 21.12
CA ALA A 29 8.09 8.26 20.82
C ALA A 29 9.12 8.00 19.69
N LEU A 30 8.70 7.30 18.63
CA LEU A 30 9.58 6.97 17.52
C LEU A 30 9.71 8.16 16.56
N PRO A 31 10.92 8.65 16.30
CA PRO A 31 11.12 9.70 15.31
C PRO A 31 10.89 9.15 13.90
N THR A 32 10.30 9.96 13.04
CA THR A 32 10.01 9.59 11.63
C THR A 32 10.60 10.62 10.66
N PRO A 33 11.92 10.87 10.70
CA PRO A 33 12.52 11.88 9.82
C PRO A 33 12.43 11.45 8.34
N TRP A 34 12.38 10.18 8.06
CA TRP A 34 12.29 9.61 6.72
C TRP A 34 11.16 8.60 6.61
N LEU A 35 10.43 8.65 5.51
CA LEU A 35 9.50 7.62 5.10
C LEU A 35 10.08 6.88 3.88
N HIS A 36 9.89 5.59 3.83
CA HIS A 36 10.27 4.77 2.68
C HIS A 36 9.00 4.27 1.99
N GLN A 37 8.89 4.56 0.70
CA GLN A 37 7.77 4.15 -0.14
C GLN A 37 8.27 3.16 -1.18
N ASP A 38 7.65 2.00 -1.22
CA ASP A 38 7.93 0.99 -2.24
C ASP A 38 6.66 0.30 -2.70
N THR A 39 6.75 -0.33 -3.86
CA THR A 39 5.68 -1.12 -4.45
C THR A 39 6.18 -2.53 -4.73
N THR A 40 5.31 -3.51 -4.55
CA THR A 40 5.56 -4.88 -4.98
C THR A 40 4.31 -5.48 -5.61
N THR A 41 4.47 -6.56 -6.34
CA THR A 41 3.34 -7.29 -6.95
C THR A 41 3.08 -8.58 -6.19
N ILE A 42 1.81 -8.92 -6.02
CA ILE A 42 1.37 -10.19 -5.45
C ILE A 42 0.70 -10.98 -6.57
N ALA A 43 1.35 -12.05 -6.99
CA ALA A 43 0.81 -12.95 -7.99
C ALA A 43 -0.36 -13.77 -7.43
N LEU A 44 -1.40 -13.93 -8.21
CA LEU A 44 -2.61 -14.64 -7.84
C LEU A 44 -2.78 -15.88 -8.72
N TYR A 45 -3.03 -17.02 -8.09
CA TYR A 45 -3.28 -18.28 -8.76
C TYR A 45 -4.78 -18.51 -8.86
N GLY A 46 -5.32 -18.50 -10.06
CA GLY A 46 -6.74 -18.70 -10.31
C GLY A 46 -7.22 -17.94 -11.55
N ALA A 47 -8.42 -18.18 -11.99
CA ALA A 47 -8.98 -17.53 -13.18
C ALA A 47 -9.26 -16.05 -12.95
N TYR A 48 -9.79 -15.68 -11.76
CA TYR A 48 -10.19 -14.31 -11.43
C TYR A 48 -10.92 -13.63 -12.60
N ALA A 49 -11.91 -14.35 -13.16
CA ALA A 49 -12.64 -13.92 -14.36
C ALA A 49 -13.70 -12.86 -14.03
N ASP A 50 -14.22 -12.90 -12.81
CA ASP A 50 -15.29 -12.01 -12.37
C ASP A 50 -14.75 -10.64 -11.97
N GLU A 51 -15.50 -9.60 -12.30
CA GLU A 51 -15.24 -8.26 -11.81
C GLU A 51 -15.45 -8.17 -10.28
N PRO A 52 -14.61 -7.42 -9.56
CA PRO A 52 -14.79 -7.22 -8.13
C PRO A 52 -16.18 -6.63 -7.83
N LYS A 53 -16.89 -7.22 -6.88
CA LYS A 53 -18.24 -6.77 -6.49
C LYS A 53 -18.26 -5.42 -5.79
N ALA A 54 -17.13 -5.05 -5.15
CA ALA A 54 -17.00 -3.80 -4.42
C ALA A 54 -16.20 -2.78 -5.25
N ALA A 55 -16.70 -1.56 -5.36
CA ALA A 55 -16.08 -0.50 -6.16
C ALA A 55 -14.62 -0.17 -5.76
N ARG A 56 -14.27 -0.41 -4.49
CA ARG A 56 -12.90 -0.18 -3.98
C ARG A 56 -12.00 -1.42 -4.01
N ALA A 57 -12.52 -2.58 -4.41
CA ALA A 57 -11.72 -3.78 -4.49
C ALA A 57 -10.73 -3.70 -5.66
N PRO A 58 -9.45 -4.02 -5.43
CA PRO A 58 -8.47 -4.03 -6.50
C PRO A 58 -8.82 -5.12 -7.52
N ARG A 59 -8.56 -4.84 -8.80
CA ARG A 59 -8.79 -5.78 -9.88
C ARG A 59 -7.54 -6.60 -10.15
N PRO A 60 -7.61 -7.93 -9.99
CA PRO A 60 -6.55 -8.81 -10.49
C PRO A 60 -6.39 -8.64 -12.00
N ALA A 61 -5.21 -8.24 -12.44
CA ALA A 61 -4.92 -8.01 -13.85
C ALA A 61 -3.51 -8.48 -14.21
N TYR A 62 -3.31 -8.79 -15.49
CA TYR A 62 -1.97 -9.01 -16.02
C TYR A 62 -1.23 -7.67 -16.05
N GLY A 63 0.03 -7.69 -15.65
CA GLY A 63 0.89 -6.52 -15.62
C GLY A 63 2.35 -6.91 -15.57
N HIS A 64 3.22 -5.93 -15.44
CA HIS A 64 4.64 -6.20 -15.28
C HIS A 64 4.91 -6.73 -13.88
N SER A 65 5.15 -8.04 -13.77
CA SER A 65 5.42 -8.70 -12.51
C SER A 65 6.84 -8.42 -12.05
N LYS A 66 7.00 -7.97 -10.80
CA LYS A 66 8.34 -7.82 -10.19
C LYS A 66 9.04 -9.16 -9.95
N ASP A 67 8.25 -10.25 -9.91
CA ASP A 67 8.75 -11.62 -9.74
C ASP A 67 8.93 -12.37 -11.07
N GLY A 68 8.77 -11.68 -12.21
CA GLY A 68 8.90 -12.29 -13.54
C GLY A 68 7.76 -13.25 -13.92
N ARG A 69 6.60 -13.15 -13.27
CA ARG A 69 5.42 -13.99 -13.52
C ARG A 69 4.34 -13.22 -14.28
N ASP A 70 4.69 -12.73 -15.46
CA ASP A 70 3.75 -12.02 -16.35
C ASP A 70 2.62 -12.91 -16.88
N ASP A 71 2.74 -14.23 -16.68
CA ASP A 71 1.73 -15.25 -16.98
C ASP A 71 0.58 -15.31 -15.97
N LEU A 72 0.72 -14.67 -14.82
CA LEU A 72 -0.28 -14.64 -13.74
C LEU A 72 -0.91 -13.27 -13.60
N LYS A 73 -2.19 -13.28 -13.21
CA LYS A 73 -2.82 -12.06 -12.72
C LYS A 73 -2.21 -11.67 -11.37
N GLN A 74 -2.16 -10.40 -11.10
CA GLN A 74 -1.55 -9.85 -9.91
C GLN A 74 -2.35 -8.68 -9.36
N VAL A 75 -2.04 -8.26 -8.15
CA VAL A 75 -2.38 -6.95 -7.59
C VAL A 75 -1.11 -6.24 -7.19
N LEU A 76 -1.13 -4.91 -7.19
CA LEU A 76 -0.02 -4.09 -6.75
C LEU A 76 -0.21 -3.73 -5.27
N LEU A 77 0.77 -4.07 -4.46
CA LEU A 77 0.88 -3.62 -3.07
C LEU A 77 1.81 -2.40 -3.02
N SER A 78 1.33 -1.33 -2.46
CA SER A 78 2.07 -0.08 -2.26
C SER A 78 2.17 0.18 -0.76
N LEU A 79 3.39 0.30 -0.24
CA LEU A 79 3.65 0.35 1.19
C LEU A 79 4.53 1.54 1.53
N GLY A 80 4.08 2.35 2.48
CA GLY A 80 4.87 3.40 3.10
C GLY A 80 5.24 3.01 4.52
N VAL A 81 6.52 3.02 4.87
CA VAL A 81 7.01 2.66 6.20
C VAL A 81 7.85 3.79 6.80
N SER A 82 7.85 3.88 8.13
CA SER A 82 8.77 4.77 8.84
C SER A 82 10.19 4.26 8.71
N GLY A 83 11.15 5.18 8.58
CA GLY A 83 12.57 4.84 8.51
C GLY A 83 13.09 4.24 9.81
N ASP A 84 12.55 4.69 10.93
CA ASP A 84 12.86 4.15 12.25
C ASP A 84 11.73 3.21 12.71
N GLY A 85 12.10 2.01 13.13
CA GLY A 85 11.16 0.97 13.55
C GLY A 85 10.41 0.25 12.42
N GLY A 86 10.49 0.71 11.18
CA GLY A 86 9.88 0.04 10.03
C GLY A 86 8.35 -0.11 10.12
N LEU A 87 7.67 0.84 10.78
CA LEU A 87 6.22 0.76 10.96
C LEU A 87 5.49 1.12 9.65
N PRO A 88 4.56 0.28 9.18
CA PRO A 88 3.75 0.59 8.01
C PRO A 88 2.75 1.71 8.33
N VAL A 89 3.02 2.91 7.85
CA VAL A 89 2.17 4.09 8.05
C VAL A 89 1.11 4.25 6.97
N ARG A 90 1.33 3.63 5.82
CA ARG A 90 0.42 3.63 4.69
C ARG A 90 0.45 2.29 3.97
N VAL A 91 -0.72 1.79 3.62
CA VAL A 91 -0.90 0.57 2.81
C VAL A 91 -1.89 0.86 1.69
N GLY A 92 -1.53 0.57 0.46
CA GLY A 92 -2.42 0.65 -0.69
C GLY A 92 -2.39 -0.66 -1.48
N ILE A 93 -3.56 -1.18 -1.85
CA ILE A 93 -3.67 -2.29 -2.78
C ILE A 93 -4.35 -1.74 -4.03
N ARG A 94 -3.73 -1.92 -5.18
CA ARG A 94 -4.15 -1.36 -6.46
C ARG A 94 -4.33 -2.45 -7.51
N ASP A 95 -4.97 -2.09 -8.59
CA ASP A 95 -5.15 -2.97 -9.75
C ASP A 95 -3.81 -3.49 -10.26
N GLY A 96 -3.77 -4.74 -10.71
CA GLY A 96 -2.54 -5.43 -11.07
C GLY A 96 -1.79 -4.83 -12.26
N ASN A 97 -2.46 -4.04 -13.10
CA ASN A 97 -1.86 -3.34 -14.23
C ASN A 97 -1.45 -1.88 -13.90
N ARG A 98 -1.54 -1.47 -12.64
CA ARG A 98 -1.15 -0.12 -12.20
C ARG A 98 0.35 0.06 -12.35
N ARG A 99 0.77 1.17 -12.92
CA ARG A 99 2.19 1.50 -13.11
C ARG A 99 2.75 2.23 -11.90
N ASP A 100 4.01 1.94 -11.56
CA ASP A 100 4.72 2.61 -10.46
C ASP A 100 4.79 4.12 -10.68
N SER A 101 4.97 4.58 -11.91
CA SER A 101 5.00 6.00 -12.26
C SER A 101 3.71 6.76 -11.92
N VAL A 102 2.59 6.05 -11.80
CA VAL A 102 1.30 6.62 -11.39
C VAL A 102 1.08 6.45 -9.89
N GLU A 103 1.49 5.32 -9.34
CA GLU A 103 1.27 5.01 -7.92
C GLU A 103 2.22 5.78 -7.01
N THR A 104 3.49 5.92 -7.37
CA THR A 104 4.49 6.56 -6.49
C THR A 104 4.14 8.01 -6.15
N PRO A 105 3.78 8.91 -7.08
CA PRO A 105 3.35 10.26 -6.73
C PRO A 105 2.14 10.28 -5.79
N LEU A 106 1.13 9.46 -6.07
CA LEU A 106 -0.06 9.35 -5.24
C LEU A 106 0.27 8.87 -3.83
N ALA A 107 1.15 7.87 -3.72
CA ALA A 107 1.61 7.35 -2.45
C ALA A 107 2.34 8.40 -1.62
N ILE A 108 3.15 9.23 -2.26
CA ILE A 108 3.84 10.35 -1.61
C ILE A 108 2.82 11.37 -1.09
N GLU A 109 1.84 11.75 -1.91
CA GLU A 109 0.77 12.66 -1.49
C GLU A 109 -0.02 12.11 -0.29
N GLU A 110 -0.39 10.83 -0.34
CA GLU A 110 -1.08 10.16 0.76
C GLU A 110 -0.23 10.10 2.04
N CYS A 111 1.09 9.87 1.94
CA CYS A 111 2.00 9.91 3.08
C CYS A 111 2.10 11.32 3.68
N LEU A 112 2.22 12.35 2.84
CA LEU A 112 2.25 13.74 3.30
C LEU A 112 0.94 14.14 3.98
N ALA A 113 -0.19 13.65 3.49
CA ALA A 113 -1.51 13.90 4.07
C ALA A 113 -1.70 13.29 5.48
N LEU A 114 -0.84 12.36 5.92
CA LEU A 114 -0.86 11.83 7.29
C LEU A 114 -0.50 12.89 8.34
N GLY A 115 0.13 13.99 7.93
CA GLY A 115 0.47 15.09 8.85
C GLY A 115 1.51 14.70 9.90
N LEU A 116 2.40 13.76 9.61
CA LEU A 116 3.48 13.36 10.51
C LEU A 116 4.45 14.51 10.75
N GLU A 117 4.60 14.90 11.99
CA GLU A 117 5.57 15.92 12.38
C GLU A 117 7.01 15.41 12.23
N GLY A 118 7.92 16.29 11.84
CA GLY A 118 9.34 15.98 11.75
C GLY A 118 9.77 15.13 10.55
N VAL A 119 8.90 14.90 9.57
CA VAL A 119 9.27 14.24 8.32
C VAL A 119 10.10 15.19 7.47
N HIS A 120 11.35 14.81 7.19
CA HIS A 120 12.29 15.56 6.36
C HIS A 120 12.19 15.17 4.87
N GLY A 121 11.78 13.93 4.61
CA GLY A 121 11.66 13.47 3.24
C GLY A 121 11.09 12.08 3.10
N ILE A 122 10.79 11.74 1.85
CA ILE A 122 10.29 10.41 1.44
C ILE A 122 11.28 9.84 0.45
N VAL A 123 11.73 8.63 0.72
CA VAL A 123 12.58 7.85 -0.17
C VAL A 123 11.69 6.89 -0.94
N ALA A 124 11.69 7.00 -2.24
CA ALA A 124 10.98 6.10 -3.13
C ALA A 124 11.95 5.57 -4.20
N ASP A 125 11.93 4.27 -4.45
CA ASP A 125 12.64 3.72 -5.60
C ASP A 125 11.79 3.99 -6.85
N SER A 126 12.25 4.91 -7.67
CA SER A 126 11.70 5.10 -9.00
C SER A 126 12.62 4.40 -9.98
N LYS A 127 12.25 3.25 -10.45
CA LYS A 127 12.85 2.76 -11.69
C LYS A 127 12.42 3.73 -12.81
N ALA A 128 13.35 4.59 -13.10
CA ALA A 128 13.24 5.45 -14.27
C ALA A 128 13.04 4.61 -15.54
#